data_d47cae864f52b96a329e258f8f085258
#
_entry.id   d47cae864f52b96a329e258f8f085258
#
_cell.length_a   1.000
_cell.length_b   1.000
_cell.length_c   1.000
_cell.angle_alpha   90.00
_cell.angle_beta   90.00
_cell.angle_gamma   90.00
#
_symmetry.space_group_name_H-M   'P 1'
#
loop_
_entity.id
_entity.type
_entity.pdbx_description
1 polymer ?
#
loop_
_entity_poly.entity_id
_entity_poly.type
_entity_poly.pdbx_seq_one_letter_code
_entity_poly.pdbx_strand_id
1 'polypeptide(L)'
;MVVGGIGQAIGLYAAGIAVTCGAEVDYLDSCPRRLKIAESFGARARQRPSLFRFPKPSEFYDVVIDASSVATGITHAIRSTGTGGTCVVASYHLGAYTGIPMMHLVLNDINLVVGMNHPGTNLPDVLGWVHENDFPAEKVTTEVVDWEDAPKGYGKRTTKLILHRSPLG
;
A
#
# COMPACT_ATOMS: atom_id res chain seq x y z
N MET A 1 -1.04 9.09 5.21
CA MET A 1 -0.42 7.86 5.77
C MET A 1 -0.75 6.65 4.91
N VAL A 2 0.16 5.69 4.83
CA VAL A 2 -0.11 4.39 4.19
C VAL A 2 0.03 3.26 5.22
N VAL A 3 -0.99 2.42 5.33
CA VAL A 3 -1.01 1.25 6.22
C VAL A 3 -0.65 0.02 5.38
N GLY A 4 0.58 -0.42 5.47
CA GLY A 4 1.09 -1.61 4.77
C GLY A 4 0.65 -2.93 5.43
N GLY A 5 0.86 -4.05 4.74
CA GLY A 5 0.50 -5.37 5.26
C GLY A 5 0.51 -6.45 4.20
N ILE A 6 -0.59 -7.20 4.05
CA ILE A 6 -0.71 -8.28 3.06
C ILE A 6 -0.70 -7.73 1.63
N GLY A 7 -1.28 -6.56 1.40
CA GLY A 7 -1.20 -5.84 0.13
C GLY A 7 0.18 -5.24 -0.17
N GLN A 8 1.20 -5.95 0.09
CA GLN A 8 2.66 -5.68 0.10
C GLN A 8 3.11 -4.58 -0.87
N ALA A 9 3.10 -4.86 -2.18
CA ALA A 9 3.55 -3.93 -3.21
C ALA A 9 2.61 -2.72 -3.36
N ILE A 10 1.31 -2.90 -3.17
CA ILE A 10 0.28 -1.85 -3.31
C ILE A 10 0.61 -0.68 -2.37
N GLY A 11 0.83 -0.97 -1.08
CA GLY A 11 1.16 0.05 -0.10
C GLY A 11 2.47 0.80 -0.41
N LEU A 12 3.48 0.09 -0.92
CA LEU A 12 4.75 0.71 -1.29
C LEU A 12 4.63 1.62 -2.52
N TYR A 13 3.88 1.20 -3.54
CA TYR A 13 3.59 2.07 -4.68
C TYR A 13 2.78 3.29 -4.26
N ALA A 14 1.76 3.11 -3.42
CA ALA A 14 0.98 4.22 -2.90
C ALA A 14 1.85 5.24 -2.14
N ALA A 15 2.77 4.75 -1.29
CA ALA A 15 3.69 5.62 -0.57
C ALA A 15 4.65 6.35 -1.52
N GLY A 16 5.26 5.62 -2.46
CA GLY A 16 6.20 6.21 -3.42
C GLY A 16 5.54 7.26 -4.33
N ILE A 17 4.36 6.96 -4.87
CA ILE A 17 3.58 7.90 -5.70
C ILE A 17 3.24 9.15 -4.89
N ALA A 18 2.73 9.02 -3.68
CA ALA A 18 2.36 10.15 -2.85
C ALA A 18 3.58 11.05 -2.52
N VAL A 19 4.74 10.46 -2.21
CA VAL A 19 5.98 11.23 -2.01
C VAL A 19 6.39 11.96 -3.29
N THR A 20 6.34 11.28 -4.44
CA THR A 20 6.67 11.91 -5.74
C THR A 20 5.72 13.06 -6.08
N CYS A 21 4.47 12.98 -5.63
CA CYS A 21 3.50 14.07 -5.72
C CYS A 21 3.70 15.18 -4.66
N GLY A 22 4.76 15.13 -3.86
CA GLY A 22 5.10 16.16 -2.87
C GLY A 22 4.42 16.02 -1.50
N ALA A 23 3.75 14.89 -1.23
CA ALA A 23 3.12 14.66 0.07
C ALA A 23 4.14 14.22 1.13
N GLU A 24 3.92 14.61 2.38
CA GLU A 24 4.58 14.02 3.54
C GLU A 24 3.91 12.68 3.87
N VAL A 25 4.67 11.58 3.81
CA VAL A 25 4.12 10.24 3.91
C VAL A 25 4.68 9.48 5.09
N ASP A 26 3.81 9.03 5.99
CA ASP A 26 4.11 7.99 6.96
C ASP A 26 3.72 6.62 6.40
N TYR A 27 4.65 5.69 6.40
CA TYR A 27 4.41 4.30 5.99
C TYR A 27 4.49 3.37 7.19
N LEU A 28 3.35 2.76 7.57
CA LEU A 28 3.22 1.91 8.76
C LEU A 28 3.21 0.43 8.36
N ASP A 29 4.24 -0.32 8.74
CA ASP A 29 4.33 -1.77 8.45
C ASP A 29 5.03 -2.53 9.59
N SER A 30 4.86 -3.85 9.61
CA SER A 30 5.60 -4.75 10.52
C SER A 30 6.84 -5.39 9.88
N CYS A 31 7.04 -5.25 8.56
CA CYS A 31 8.13 -5.86 7.83
C CYS A 31 9.31 -4.88 7.65
N PRO A 32 10.48 -5.12 8.28
CA PRO A 32 11.63 -4.21 8.17
C PRO A 32 12.10 -3.98 6.73
N ARG A 33 12.00 -5.01 5.86
CA ARG A 33 12.40 -4.87 4.45
C ARG A 33 11.51 -3.86 3.72
N ARG A 34 10.19 -3.90 3.94
CA ARG A 34 9.26 -2.96 3.32
C ARG A 34 9.40 -1.55 3.89
N LEU A 35 9.69 -1.42 5.18
CA LEU A 35 10.01 -0.11 5.78
C LEU A 35 11.20 0.56 5.09
N LYS A 36 12.29 -0.19 4.84
CA LYS A 36 13.46 0.32 4.10
C LYS A 36 13.13 0.71 2.66
N ILE A 37 12.25 -0.02 1.99
CA ILE A 37 11.80 0.35 0.63
C ILE A 37 11.01 1.65 0.69
N ALA A 38 10.10 1.81 1.64
CA ALA A 38 9.34 3.05 1.81
C ALA A 38 10.25 4.25 2.10
N GLU A 39 11.25 4.08 2.95
CA GLU A 39 12.29 5.09 3.22
C GLU A 39 13.08 5.47 1.96
N SER A 40 13.35 4.50 1.08
CA SER A 40 14.06 4.77 -0.18
C SER A 40 13.27 5.63 -1.17
N PHE A 41 11.95 5.73 -1.00
CA PHE A 41 11.09 6.68 -1.69
C PHE A 41 11.02 8.05 -1.00
N GLY A 42 11.49 8.16 0.25
CA GLY A 42 11.39 9.37 1.06
C GLY A 42 10.24 9.35 2.08
N ALA A 43 9.52 8.25 2.23
CA ALA A 43 8.49 8.14 3.26
C ALA A 43 9.11 7.93 4.65
N ARG A 44 8.46 8.44 5.69
CA ARG A 44 8.83 8.22 7.08
C ARG A 44 8.32 6.85 7.53
N ALA A 45 9.25 5.92 7.76
CA ALA A 45 8.89 4.56 8.18
C ALA A 45 8.44 4.52 9.64
N ARG A 46 7.30 3.87 9.87
CA ARG A 46 6.71 3.63 11.19
C ARG A 46 6.57 2.12 11.41
N GLN A 47 7.35 1.56 12.30
CA GLN A 47 7.27 0.14 12.59
C GLN A 47 6.13 -0.17 13.57
N ARG A 48 5.33 -1.19 13.24
CA ARG A 48 4.32 -1.75 14.14
C ARG A 48 4.73 -3.15 14.62
N PRO A 49 4.25 -3.59 15.81
CA PRO A 49 4.73 -4.83 16.43
C PRO A 49 4.43 -6.10 15.62
N SER A 50 3.32 -6.15 14.91
CA SER A 50 2.93 -7.31 14.11
C SER A 50 1.90 -6.95 13.04
N LEU A 51 1.56 -7.89 12.16
CA LEU A 51 0.55 -7.72 11.12
C LEU A 51 -0.84 -7.33 11.67
N PHE A 52 -1.20 -7.79 12.85
CA PHE A 52 -2.54 -7.62 13.43
C PHE A 52 -2.61 -6.59 14.56
N ARG A 53 -1.47 -6.09 15.04
CA ARG A 53 -1.42 -5.12 16.14
C ARG A 53 -1.03 -3.75 15.60
N PHE A 54 -1.90 -2.79 15.83
CA PHE A 54 -1.70 -1.39 15.45
C PHE A 54 -1.56 -0.53 16.70
N PRO A 55 -0.69 0.47 16.69
CA PRO A 55 -0.60 1.44 17.77
C PRO A 55 -1.91 2.25 17.84
N LYS A 56 -2.16 2.90 18.96
CA LYS A 56 -3.23 3.90 19.00
C LYS A 56 -2.82 5.04 18.06
N PRO A 57 -3.74 5.57 17.22
CA PRO A 57 -3.45 6.73 16.40
C PRO A 57 -2.99 7.90 17.27
N SER A 58 -1.86 8.50 16.93
CA SER A 58 -1.28 9.65 17.60
C SER A 58 -1.23 10.90 16.70
N GLU A 59 -1.39 10.69 15.42
CA GLU A 59 -1.41 11.73 14.40
C GLU A 59 -2.62 11.49 13.48
N PHE A 60 -3.11 12.55 12.84
CA PHE A 60 -4.22 12.50 11.90
C PHE A 60 -3.74 12.98 10.53
N TYR A 61 -4.29 12.37 9.48
CA TYR A 61 -3.83 12.57 8.11
C TYR A 61 -5.01 12.94 7.19
N ASP A 62 -4.75 13.81 6.22
CA ASP A 62 -5.75 14.22 5.22
C ASP A 62 -6.14 13.04 4.33
N VAL A 63 -5.15 12.19 4.00
CA VAL A 63 -5.37 10.99 3.20
C VAL A 63 -4.72 9.78 3.89
N VAL A 64 -5.51 8.72 4.05
CA VAL A 64 -5.00 7.44 4.56
C VAL A 64 -5.33 6.33 3.57
N ILE A 65 -4.32 5.51 3.23
CA ILE A 65 -4.48 4.38 2.31
C ILE A 65 -4.31 3.08 3.09
N ASP A 66 -5.34 2.24 3.10
CA ASP A 66 -5.25 0.90 3.69
C ASP A 66 -4.84 -0.13 2.63
N ALA A 67 -3.62 -0.63 2.75
CA ALA A 67 -3.08 -1.77 2.00
C ALA A 67 -2.80 -2.97 2.93
N SER A 68 -3.43 -3.01 4.11
CA SER A 68 -3.14 -4.03 5.12
C SER A 68 -3.80 -5.38 4.86
N SER A 69 -4.97 -5.40 4.25
CA SER A 69 -5.86 -6.56 4.08
C SER A 69 -6.29 -7.24 5.40
N VAL A 70 -6.25 -6.51 6.51
CA VAL A 70 -6.68 -7.02 7.82
C VAL A 70 -7.67 -6.08 8.50
N ALA A 71 -8.69 -6.63 9.19
CA ALA A 71 -9.76 -5.86 9.80
C ALA A 71 -9.27 -4.81 10.82
N THR A 72 -8.21 -5.12 11.57
CA THR A 72 -7.59 -4.17 12.49
C THR A 72 -6.86 -3.05 11.74
N GLY A 73 -6.37 -3.31 10.53
CA GLY A 73 -5.70 -2.32 9.69
C GLY A 73 -6.65 -1.27 9.14
N ILE A 74 -7.77 -1.69 8.54
CA ILE A 74 -8.79 -0.73 8.07
C ILE A 74 -9.36 0.09 9.23
N THR A 75 -9.58 -0.54 10.38
CA THR A 75 -10.02 0.18 11.58
C THR A 75 -9.00 1.23 12.01
N HIS A 76 -7.70 0.90 11.98
CA HIS A 76 -6.63 1.84 12.27
C HIS A 76 -6.55 2.95 11.23
N ALA A 77 -6.64 2.61 9.93
CA ALA A 77 -6.63 3.57 8.84
C ALA A 77 -7.75 4.62 9.00
N ILE A 78 -8.98 4.17 9.21
CA ILE A 78 -10.12 5.06 9.42
C ILE A 78 -9.88 5.98 10.63
N ARG A 79 -9.42 5.43 11.76
CA ARG A 79 -9.18 6.20 12.98
C ARG A 79 -7.99 7.16 12.91
N SER A 80 -7.10 6.97 11.94
CA SER A 80 -5.98 7.87 11.67
C SER A 80 -6.32 8.94 10.62
N THR A 81 -7.49 8.85 9.99
CA THR A 81 -7.95 9.87 9.06
C THR A 81 -8.47 11.07 9.85
N GLY A 82 -8.02 12.25 9.49
CA GLY A 82 -8.45 13.52 10.09
C GLY A 82 -9.87 13.91 9.67
N THR A 83 -10.41 14.90 10.34
CA THR A 83 -11.75 15.45 10.03
C THR A 83 -11.79 16.00 8.61
N GLY A 84 -12.80 15.59 7.82
CA GLY A 84 -12.94 15.94 6.40
C GLY A 84 -11.98 15.18 5.47
N GLY A 85 -11.15 14.29 6.03
CA GLY A 85 -10.14 13.53 5.27
C GLY A 85 -10.73 12.34 4.50
N THR A 86 -9.85 11.67 3.75
CA THR A 86 -10.20 10.53 2.91
C THR A 86 -9.44 9.26 3.32
N CYS A 87 -10.17 8.18 3.57
CA CYS A 87 -9.61 6.84 3.74
C CYS A 87 -9.89 5.99 2.51
N VAL A 88 -8.83 5.51 1.85
CA VAL A 88 -8.91 4.67 0.65
C VAL A 88 -8.57 3.23 1.01
N VAL A 89 -9.47 2.28 0.73
CA VAL A 89 -9.22 0.86 0.88
C VAL A 89 -8.64 0.33 -0.42
N ALA A 90 -7.31 0.17 -0.46
CA ALA A 90 -6.57 -0.22 -1.66
C ALA A 90 -6.25 -1.73 -1.72
N SER A 91 -6.66 -2.50 -0.72
CA SER A 91 -6.41 -3.94 -0.66
C SER A 91 -7.69 -4.73 -0.38
N TYR A 92 -7.67 -6.01 -0.74
CA TYR A 92 -8.82 -6.89 -0.54
C TYR A 92 -8.95 -7.34 0.91
N HIS A 93 -10.15 -7.21 1.47
CA HIS A 93 -10.55 -7.83 2.72
C HIS A 93 -11.39 -9.08 2.40
N LEU A 94 -10.79 -10.26 2.54
CA LEU A 94 -11.38 -11.52 2.06
C LEU A 94 -12.51 -12.09 2.95
N GLY A 95 -12.81 -11.45 4.08
CA GLY A 95 -13.96 -11.83 4.91
C GLY A 95 -15.28 -11.39 4.28
N ALA A 96 -16.36 -12.17 4.52
CA ALA A 96 -17.70 -11.78 4.07
C ALA A 96 -18.15 -10.44 4.67
N TYR A 97 -17.68 -10.15 5.88
CA TYR A 97 -17.94 -8.89 6.57
C TYR A 97 -16.66 -8.35 7.22
N THR A 98 -16.47 -7.05 7.14
CA THR A 98 -15.42 -6.33 7.87
C THR A 98 -16.05 -5.22 8.70
N GLY A 99 -15.92 -5.30 10.02
CA GLY A 99 -16.40 -4.25 10.93
C GLY A 99 -15.56 -2.98 10.77
N ILE A 100 -16.25 -1.85 10.61
CA ILE A 100 -15.63 -0.53 10.53
C ILE A 100 -16.21 0.40 11.61
N PRO A 101 -15.44 1.38 12.11
CA PRO A 101 -15.90 2.32 13.12
C PRO A 101 -16.83 3.39 12.50
N MET A 102 -18.06 2.98 12.12
CA MET A 102 -19.00 3.83 11.39
C MET A 102 -19.25 5.17 12.09
N MET A 103 -19.42 5.16 13.41
CA MET A 103 -19.65 6.40 14.15
C MET A 103 -18.47 7.38 14.09
N HIS A 104 -17.24 6.84 13.97
CA HIS A 104 -16.05 7.67 13.80
C HIS A 104 -16.04 8.35 12.41
N LEU A 105 -16.48 7.64 11.36
CA LEU A 105 -16.64 8.22 10.02
C LEU A 105 -17.62 9.39 10.05
N VAL A 106 -18.79 9.18 10.69
CA VAL A 106 -19.85 10.20 10.75
C VAL A 106 -19.42 11.44 11.56
N LEU A 107 -18.82 11.23 12.75
CA LEU A 107 -18.45 12.34 13.62
C LEU A 107 -17.26 13.16 13.11
N ASN A 108 -16.47 12.61 12.21
CA ASN A 108 -15.29 13.28 11.64
C ASN A 108 -15.44 13.59 10.14
N ASP A 109 -16.63 13.41 9.56
CA ASP A 109 -16.89 13.70 8.15
C ASP A 109 -15.87 13.04 7.20
N ILE A 110 -15.55 11.75 7.45
CA ILE A 110 -14.52 11.02 6.72
C ILE A 110 -15.10 10.40 5.46
N ASN A 111 -14.46 10.65 4.32
CA ASN A 111 -14.75 9.97 3.07
C ASN A 111 -14.11 8.58 3.06
N LEU A 112 -14.91 7.52 3.00
CA LEU A 112 -14.43 6.16 2.83
C LEU A 112 -14.57 5.73 1.36
N VAL A 113 -13.44 5.53 0.69
CA VAL A 113 -13.40 5.12 -0.73
C VAL A 113 -13.06 3.63 -0.82
N VAL A 114 -14.00 2.87 -1.37
CA VAL A 114 -13.84 1.42 -1.59
C VAL A 114 -14.26 1.12 -3.03
N GLY A 115 -13.45 0.37 -3.76
CA GLY A 115 -13.80 0.03 -5.13
C GLY A 115 -12.78 -0.89 -5.79
N MET A 116 -13.10 -1.32 -7.01
CA MET A 116 -12.19 -2.09 -7.85
C MET A 116 -11.23 -1.15 -8.58
N ASN A 117 -9.99 -1.59 -8.72
CA ASN A 117 -9.06 -0.96 -9.64
C ASN A 117 -9.47 -1.35 -11.07
N HIS A 118 -9.71 -0.40 -11.93
CA HIS A 118 -10.04 -0.63 -13.33
C HIS A 118 -8.76 -0.52 -14.20
N PRO A 119 -7.90 -1.56 -14.24
CA PRO A 119 -6.57 -1.45 -14.84
C PRO A 119 -6.63 -1.12 -16.34
N GLY A 120 -7.63 -1.66 -17.06
CA GLY A 120 -7.81 -1.35 -18.48
C GLY A 120 -8.03 0.14 -18.77
N THR A 121 -8.66 0.85 -17.86
CA THR A 121 -8.93 2.29 -17.99
C THR A 121 -7.75 3.13 -17.47
N ASN A 122 -7.19 2.74 -16.33
CA ASN A 122 -6.25 3.59 -15.60
C ASN A 122 -4.78 3.35 -15.99
N LEU A 123 -4.44 2.20 -16.56
CA LEU A 123 -3.05 1.84 -16.82
C LEU A 123 -2.33 2.78 -17.78
N PRO A 124 -2.94 3.26 -18.91
CA PRO A 124 -2.28 4.21 -19.80
C PRO A 124 -1.83 5.49 -19.07
N ASP A 125 -2.73 6.06 -18.26
CA ASP A 125 -2.46 7.30 -17.52
C ASP A 125 -1.37 7.09 -16.46
N VAL A 126 -1.42 5.95 -15.76
CA VAL A 126 -0.40 5.58 -14.76
C VAL A 126 0.97 5.40 -15.42
N LEU A 127 1.05 4.76 -16.58
CA LEU A 127 2.31 4.57 -17.30
C LEU A 127 2.86 5.91 -17.82
N GLY A 128 1.99 6.78 -18.33
CA GLY A 128 2.36 8.15 -18.70
C GLY A 128 2.95 8.91 -17.53
N TRP A 129 2.26 8.91 -16.39
CA TRP A 129 2.71 9.55 -15.17
C TRP A 129 4.05 8.99 -14.66
N VAL A 130 4.24 7.68 -14.68
CA VAL A 130 5.50 7.00 -14.29
C VAL A 130 6.66 7.52 -15.14
N HIS A 131 6.44 7.65 -16.46
CA HIS A 131 7.45 8.15 -17.40
C HIS A 131 7.76 9.64 -17.17
N GLU A 132 6.74 10.47 -17.02
CA GLU A 132 6.86 11.92 -16.83
C GLU A 132 7.58 12.29 -15.52
N ASN A 133 7.46 11.45 -14.49
CA ASN A 133 8.04 11.71 -13.17
C ASN A 133 9.29 10.87 -12.87
N ASP A 134 9.82 10.13 -13.84
CA ASP A 134 10.94 9.20 -13.64
C ASP A 134 10.74 8.32 -12.39
N PHE A 135 9.50 7.87 -12.16
CA PHE A 135 9.17 7.15 -10.94
C PHE A 135 9.87 5.79 -10.88
N PRO A 136 10.72 5.53 -9.86
CA PRO A 136 11.54 4.33 -9.79
C PRO A 136 10.73 3.11 -9.31
N ALA A 137 9.79 2.64 -10.12
CA ALA A 137 8.85 1.56 -9.79
C ALA A 137 9.56 0.23 -9.47
N GLU A 138 10.75 0.01 -9.98
CA GLU A 138 11.58 -1.18 -9.75
C GLU A 138 12.04 -1.33 -8.29
N LYS A 139 12.10 -0.26 -7.50
CA LYS A 139 12.46 -0.32 -6.07
C LYS A 139 11.55 -1.26 -5.26
N VAL A 140 10.31 -1.45 -5.68
CA VAL A 140 9.36 -2.35 -5.02
C VAL A 140 9.64 -3.83 -5.35
N THR A 141 10.34 -4.08 -6.47
CA THR A 141 10.69 -5.43 -6.91
C THR A 141 11.78 -6.01 -6.01
N THR A 142 11.49 -7.12 -5.37
CA THR A 142 12.41 -7.73 -4.41
C THR A 142 13.04 -9.02 -4.89
N GLU A 143 12.56 -9.55 -6.00
CA GLU A 143 13.07 -10.77 -6.63
C GLU A 143 12.74 -10.75 -8.13
N VAL A 144 13.72 -11.10 -8.94
CA VAL A 144 13.55 -11.37 -10.38
C VAL A 144 14.07 -12.78 -10.62
N VAL A 145 13.28 -13.63 -11.24
CA VAL A 145 13.60 -15.05 -11.48
C VAL A 145 13.25 -15.41 -12.90
N ASP A 146 14.05 -16.24 -13.53
CA ASP A 146 13.71 -16.75 -14.84
C ASP A 146 12.45 -17.60 -14.81
N TRP A 147 11.69 -17.59 -15.91
CA TRP A 147 10.42 -18.30 -16.02
C TRP A 147 10.56 -19.79 -15.68
N GLU A 148 11.65 -20.42 -16.11
CA GLU A 148 11.91 -21.84 -15.87
C GLU A 148 12.15 -22.16 -14.39
N ASP A 149 12.55 -21.16 -13.61
CA ASP A 149 12.75 -21.25 -12.16
C ASP A 149 11.55 -20.71 -11.35
N ALA A 150 10.41 -20.44 -11.98
CA ALA A 150 9.22 -19.89 -11.33
C ALA A 150 8.80 -20.63 -10.05
N PRO A 151 8.80 -21.99 -9.98
CA PRO A 151 8.47 -22.69 -8.74
C PRO A 151 9.38 -22.33 -7.57
N LYS A 152 10.67 -22.10 -7.81
CA LYS A 152 11.63 -21.66 -6.78
C LYS A 152 11.35 -20.21 -6.36
N GLY A 153 10.98 -19.35 -7.31
CA GLY A 153 10.61 -17.96 -7.05
C GLY A 153 9.38 -17.85 -6.14
N TYR A 154 8.33 -18.61 -6.42
CA TYR A 154 7.10 -18.63 -5.61
C TYR A 154 7.32 -19.21 -4.20
N GLY A 155 8.32 -20.07 -4.01
CA GLY A 155 8.69 -20.58 -2.69
C GLY A 155 9.36 -19.54 -1.77
N LYS A 156 9.79 -18.39 -2.29
CA LYS A 156 10.45 -17.35 -1.52
C LYS A 156 9.45 -16.34 -0.93
N ARG A 157 9.76 -15.80 0.25
CA ARG A 157 9.03 -14.64 0.80
C ARG A 157 9.51 -13.36 0.11
N THR A 158 8.72 -12.90 -0.85
CA THR A 158 9.01 -11.69 -1.64
C THR A 158 7.93 -10.63 -1.41
N THR A 159 8.26 -9.36 -1.61
CA THR A 159 7.28 -8.27 -1.66
C THR A 159 6.66 -8.19 -3.04
N LYS A 160 7.50 -8.23 -4.07
CA LYS A 160 7.11 -8.31 -5.47
C LYS A 160 8.09 -9.23 -6.19
N LEU A 161 7.55 -10.29 -6.79
CA LEU A 161 8.27 -11.21 -7.65
C LEU A 161 8.00 -10.83 -9.12
N ILE A 162 9.04 -10.76 -9.92
CA ILE A 162 8.96 -10.68 -11.37
C ILE A 162 9.50 -11.99 -11.96
N LEU A 163 8.72 -12.61 -12.82
CA LEU A 163 9.18 -13.72 -13.63
C LEU A 163 9.57 -13.18 -15.00
N HIS A 164 10.82 -13.34 -15.37
CA HIS A 164 11.36 -12.92 -16.65
C HIS A 164 11.37 -14.09 -17.64
N ARG A 165 10.96 -13.84 -18.86
CA ARG A 165 11.07 -14.78 -19.97
C ARG A 165 11.72 -14.07 -21.13
N SER A 166 12.77 -14.67 -21.70
CA SER A 166 13.35 -14.18 -22.94
C SER A 166 12.32 -14.23 -24.07
N PRO A 167 12.31 -13.26 -24.99
CA PRO A 167 11.47 -13.35 -26.18
C PRO A 167 11.62 -14.70 -26.87
N LEU A 168 10.50 -15.29 -27.26
CA LEU A 168 10.53 -16.46 -28.12
C LEU A 168 11.08 -15.99 -29.46
N GLY A 169 12.21 -16.57 -29.88
CA GLY A 169 12.84 -16.30 -31.16
C GLY A 169 11.98 -16.73 -32.37
#